data_5733367bc40b8781e1d0854951daa1bc
#
_entry.id   5733367bc40b8781e1d0854951daa1bc
#
_cell.length_a   1.000
_cell.length_b   1.000
_cell.length_c   1.000
_cell.angle_alpha   90.00
_cell.angle_beta   90.00
_cell.angle_gamma   90.00
#
_symmetry.space_group_name_H-M   'P 1'
#
loop_
_entity.id
_entity.type
_entity.pdbx_description
1 polymer ?
#
loop_
_entity_poly.entity_id
_entity_poly.type
_entity_poly.pdbx_seq_one_letter_code
_entity_poly.pdbx_strand_id
1 'polypeptide(L)'
;MSALFLDYINDSSRVREFYRQDYSLEAVVSFARQRPALDRAHRETLCTVLDAQQRQWGANPSSVEKLRAGAVAVICGQQPGLFTGPNYTILKAITAIKLARALGDRGVTAVPVFWIAAEDHDYQEIEWAAILDRDSALQQVRVNLSNPESRPSAWLGLGDDVVDAISNCLTKLPESEFQPEVRDLLMTSYKPGVSPVDAFARMLARLFEGSHLILVNPLDAELRKLATGTLHQVVRQNSAVRSALLARNRALSKAGYHEQVRVDEDFSGFFAYRGKSRQPVRPEELSTDLWLSPNVLVRPAMQDAIFPTAAYVGGPAEIAYFGQAAAVYEVLGRAVPPVVPRISVTILEPRVARALKKYNMEFTDVFRGRDFMRRQAVRTVQAVDIFDRARDRMTSELESLRPALDAVDSTLVGALDTARQKILHQVETLRTKFVNAEARRNETLERHLDTIGNSLFPEKKLQERVLNITSFLVRYGLAFLPRLEETLSLDSRAHQVVEI
;
A
#
# COMPACT_ATOMS: atom_id res chain seq x y z
N MET A 1 -3.34 5.51 -9.24
CA MET A 1 -2.94 4.12 -9.57
C MET A 1 -2.52 4.11 -11.02
N SER A 2 -1.51 3.30 -11.41
CA SER A 2 -1.06 3.23 -12.81
C SER A 2 -2.07 2.50 -13.70
N ALA A 3 -2.13 2.85 -14.99
CA ALA A 3 -2.99 2.16 -15.97
C ALA A 3 -2.64 0.65 -16.05
N LEU A 4 -1.34 0.31 -16.02
CA LEU A 4 -0.86 -1.07 -16.01
C LEU A 4 -1.46 -1.90 -14.85
N PHE A 5 -1.49 -1.33 -13.63
CA PHE A 5 -2.11 -1.99 -12.49
C PHE A 5 -3.61 -2.16 -12.67
N LEU A 6 -4.32 -1.14 -13.16
CA LEU A 6 -5.77 -1.20 -13.37
C LEU A 6 -6.14 -2.28 -14.41
N ASP A 7 -5.39 -2.37 -15.50
CA ASP A 7 -5.61 -3.43 -16.49
C ASP A 7 -5.23 -4.80 -15.94
N TYR A 8 -4.18 -4.89 -15.10
CA TYR A 8 -3.81 -6.15 -14.44
C TYR A 8 -4.94 -6.74 -13.57
N ILE A 9 -5.65 -5.91 -12.81
CA ILE A 9 -6.73 -6.37 -11.92
C ILE A 9 -8.08 -6.52 -12.63
N ASN A 10 -8.36 -5.72 -13.67
CA ASN A 10 -9.68 -5.69 -14.33
C ASN A 10 -9.71 -6.57 -15.59
N ASP A 11 -8.63 -6.62 -16.34
CA ASP A 11 -8.51 -7.38 -17.58
C ASP A 11 -7.05 -7.84 -17.81
N SER A 12 -6.66 -8.91 -17.12
CA SER A 12 -5.30 -9.45 -17.19
C SER A 12 -4.89 -9.89 -18.61
N SER A 13 -5.85 -10.10 -19.53
CA SER A 13 -5.56 -10.47 -20.92
C SER A 13 -4.78 -9.36 -21.66
N ARG A 14 -5.05 -8.09 -21.34
CA ARG A 14 -4.37 -6.93 -21.93
C ARG A 14 -2.89 -6.82 -21.57
N VAL A 15 -2.52 -7.37 -20.42
CA VAL A 15 -1.16 -7.25 -19.86
C VAL A 15 -0.41 -8.56 -19.85
N ARG A 16 -0.94 -9.63 -20.49
CA ARG A 16 -0.37 -10.98 -20.51
C ARG A 16 1.05 -11.01 -21.10
N GLU A 17 1.39 -10.07 -21.96
CA GLU A 17 2.76 -9.92 -22.48
C GLU A 17 3.78 -9.59 -21.37
N PHE A 18 3.34 -8.87 -20.33
CA PHE A 18 4.19 -8.41 -19.24
C PHE A 18 4.15 -9.32 -18.02
N TYR A 19 3.07 -10.11 -17.85
CA TYR A 19 2.86 -11.03 -16.73
C TYR A 19 2.60 -12.44 -17.24
N ARG A 20 3.59 -13.32 -17.09
CA ARG A 20 3.53 -14.70 -17.58
C ARG A 20 2.55 -15.58 -16.85
N GLN A 21 2.27 -15.27 -15.58
CA GLN A 21 1.36 -16.03 -14.72
C GLN A 21 0.12 -15.21 -14.41
N ASP A 22 -1.04 -15.87 -14.37
CA ASP A 22 -2.24 -15.35 -13.77
C ASP A 22 -2.08 -15.37 -12.24
N TYR A 23 -2.82 -14.51 -11.55
CA TYR A 23 -2.84 -14.44 -10.09
C TYR A 23 -4.06 -15.11 -9.45
N SER A 24 -4.88 -15.83 -10.22
CA SER A 24 -5.97 -16.65 -9.67
C SER A 24 -5.42 -17.72 -8.72
N LEU A 25 -6.23 -18.14 -7.76
CA LEU A 25 -5.83 -19.18 -6.80
C LEU A 25 -5.40 -20.46 -7.53
N GLU A 26 -6.10 -20.82 -8.60
CA GLU A 26 -5.81 -21.99 -9.44
C GLU A 26 -4.43 -21.88 -10.11
N ALA A 27 -4.09 -20.71 -10.63
CA ALA A 27 -2.78 -20.45 -11.22
C ALA A 27 -1.66 -20.51 -10.18
N VAL A 28 -1.88 -19.95 -8.98
CA VAL A 28 -0.93 -20.05 -7.86
C VAL A 28 -0.74 -21.48 -7.41
N VAL A 29 -1.82 -22.27 -7.27
CA VAL A 29 -1.74 -23.72 -6.95
C VAL A 29 -0.96 -24.50 -7.99
N SER A 30 -1.25 -24.25 -9.28
CA SER A 30 -0.53 -24.90 -10.40
C SER A 30 0.95 -24.58 -10.37
N PHE A 31 1.30 -23.30 -10.20
CA PHE A 31 2.68 -22.83 -10.11
C PHE A 31 3.41 -23.41 -8.91
N ALA A 32 2.77 -23.41 -7.73
CA ALA A 32 3.33 -23.94 -6.50
C ALA A 32 3.68 -25.44 -6.60
N ARG A 33 2.81 -26.24 -7.23
CA ARG A 33 3.05 -27.67 -7.47
C ARG A 33 4.22 -27.97 -8.41
N GLN A 34 4.57 -27.01 -9.26
CA GLN A 34 5.67 -27.14 -10.24
C GLN A 34 6.99 -26.58 -9.68
N ARG A 35 6.97 -25.94 -8.49
CA ARG A 35 8.20 -25.37 -7.91
C ARG A 35 9.17 -26.49 -7.54
N PRO A 36 10.43 -26.37 -7.98
CA PRO A 36 11.48 -27.29 -7.54
C PRO A 36 11.64 -27.21 -6.02
N ALA A 37 11.79 -28.35 -5.39
CA ALA A 37 12.15 -28.41 -3.98
C ALA A 37 13.56 -27.82 -3.80
N LEU A 38 13.76 -27.08 -2.71
CA LEU A 38 15.10 -26.69 -2.29
C LEU A 38 15.90 -27.95 -1.92
N ASP A 39 17.18 -27.95 -2.26
CA ASP A 39 18.08 -29.00 -1.78
C ASP A 39 18.17 -28.96 -0.24
N ARG A 40 18.62 -30.07 0.35
CA ARG A 40 18.62 -30.24 1.82
C ARG A 40 19.49 -29.21 2.52
N ALA A 41 20.69 -28.93 1.99
CA ALA A 41 21.65 -28.01 2.63
C ALA A 41 21.12 -26.57 2.59
N HIS A 42 20.60 -26.16 1.44
CA HIS A 42 19.98 -24.84 1.27
C HIS A 42 18.80 -24.66 2.25
N ARG A 43 17.90 -25.64 2.31
CA ARG A 43 16.72 -25.60 3.18
C ARG A 43 17.10 -25.54 4.65
N GLU A 44 18.11 -26.30 5.06
CA GLU A 44 18.57 -26.32 6.46
C GLU A 44 19.21 -24.97 6.85
N THR A 45 20.04 -24.40 5.98
CA THR A 45 20.63 -23.06 6.21
C THR A 45 19.53 -22.00 6.33
N LEU A 46 18.57 -21.98 5.38
CA LEU A 46 17.43 -21.08 5.41
C LEU A 46 16.66 -21.17 6.72
N CYS A 47 16.25 -22.38 7.10
CA CYS A 47 15.44 -22.60 8.30
C CYS A 47 16.21 -22.28 9.58
N THR A 48 17.50 -22.56 9.66
CA THR A 48 18.33 -22.20 10.82
C THR A 48 18.38 -20.70 11.05
N VAL A 49 18.57 -19.91 9.99
CA VAL A 49 18.58 -18.45 10.10
C VAL A 49 17.19 -17.92 10.47
N LEU A 50 16.13 -18.44 9.82
CA LEU A 50 14.78 -18.01 10.15
C LEU A 50 14.39 -18.34 11.58
N ASP A 51 14.75 -19.51 12.12
CA ASP A 51 14.52 -19.87 13.53
C ASP A 51 15.18 -18.87 14.47
N ALA A 52 16.43 -18.50 14.19
CA ALA A 52 17.15 -17.51 14.99
C ALA A 52 16.46 -16.14 14.95
N GLN A 53 16.05 -15.66 13.76
CA GLN A 53 15.37 -14.40 13.60
C GLN A 53 13.99 -14.40 14.29
N GLN A 54 13.18 -15.47 14.15
CA GLN A 54 11.88 -15.54 14.84
C GLN A 54 12.05 -15.46 16.36
N ARG A 55 13.00 -16.20 16.94
CA ARG A 55 13.30 -16.15 18.39
C ARG A 55 13.77 -14.77 18.84
N GLN A 56 14.62 -14.08 18.04
CA GLN A 56 15.09 -12.73 18.32
C GLN A 56 13.94 -11.72 18.45
N TRP A 57 12.88 -11.89 17.65
CA TRP A 57 11.75 -10.96 17.61
C TRP A 57 10.52 -11.43 18.42
N GLY A 58 10.60 -12.60 19.07
CA GLY A 58 9.49 -13.16 19.83
C GLY A 58 8.39 -13.73 18.95
N ALA A 59 8.66 -14.00 17.67
CA ALA A 59 7.73 -14.66 16.76
C ALA A 59 7.75 -16.19 16.95
N ASN A 60 6.64 -16.86 16.62
CA ASN A 60 6.55 -18.30 16.74
C ASN A 60 7.31 -19.01 15.60
N PRO A 61 8.32 -19.87 15.91
CA PRO A 61 9.10 -20.55 14.88
C PRO A 61 8.37 -21.75 14.24
N SER A 62 7.17 -22.12 14.67
CA SER A 62 6.47 -23.33 14.18
C SER A 62 6.25 -23.36 12.66
N SER A 63 6.18 -22.20 12.01
CA SER A 63 6.06 -22.10 10.55
C SER A 63 7.35 -22.44 9.82
N VAL A 64 8.50 -22.24 10.48
CA VAL A 64 9.80 -22.61 9.93
C VAL A 64 9.90 -24.13 9.80
N GLU A 65 9.30 -24.88 10.73
CA GLU A 65 9.24 -26.35 10.64
C GLU A 65 8.44 -26.82 9.41
N LYS A 66 7.35 -26.12 9.04
CA LYS A 66 6.63 -26.43 7.79
C LYS A 66 7.51 -26.18 6.56
N LEU A 67 8.27 -25.08 6.57
CA LEU A 67 9.22 -24.78 5.49
C LEU A 67 10.34 -25.83 5.43
N ARG A 68 10.85 -26.27 6.59
CA ARG A 68 11.82 -27.36 6.73
C ARG A 68 11.27 -28.69 6.16
N ALA A 69 10.00 -28.95 6.34
CA ALA A 69 9.28 -30.11 5.80
C ALA A 69 8.95 -30.00 4.29
N GLY A 70 9.28 -28.86 3.64
CA GLY A 70 9.11 -28.68 2.19
C GLY A 70 7.95 -27.80 1.78
N ALA A 71 7.34 -27.03 2.69
CA ALA A 71 6.34 -26.05 2.33
C ALA A 71 6.88 -25.01 1.34
N VAL A 72 6.01 -24.48 0.47
CA VAL A 72 6.30 -23.33 -0.38
C VAL A 72 6.03 -22.02 0.37
N ALA A 73 6.55 -20.90 -0.12
CA ALA A 73 6.41 -19.60 0.51
C ALA A 73 5.46 -18.67 -0.27
N VAL A 74 4.53 -18.03 0.43
CA VAL A 74 3.76 -16.87 -0.06
C VAL A 74 4.41 -15.64 0.54
N ILE A 75 5.02 -14.81 -0.29
CA ILE A 75 5.87 -13.72 0.18
C ILE A 75 5.21 -12.37 -0.06
N CYS A 76 5.24 -11.51 0.93
CA CYS A 76 5.01 -10.07 0.81
C CYS A 76 6.19 -9.32 1.40
N GLY A 77 6.26 -8.02 1.21
CA GLY A 77 7.32 -7.23 1.82
C GLY A 77 7.00 -5.75 1.90
N GLN A 78 7.70 -5.06 2.85
CA GLN A 78 7.61 -3.62 3.02
C GLN A 78 8.84 -3.08 3.75
N GLN A 79 9.10 -1.77 3.59
CA GLN A 79 10.05 -1.02 4.41
C GLN A 79 9.61 -1.00 5.89
N PRO A 80 10.56 -0.95 6.84
CA PRO A 80 10.28 -0.98 8.28
C PRO A 80 9.80 0.39 8.80
N GLY A 81 8.63 0.86 8.35
CA GLY A 81 8.05 2.13 8.76
C GLY A 81 7.72 2.18 10.26
N LEU A 82 7.79 3.38 10.84
CA LEU A 82 7.45 3.63 12.25
C LEU A 82 6.06 3.06 12.58
N PHE A 83 5.97 2.29 13.68
CA PHE A 83 4.72 1.63 14.13
C PHE A 83 4.05 0.79 13.02
N THR A 84 4.84 0.13 12.19
CA THR A 84 4.49 -0.63 10.96
C THR A 84 4.16 0.22 9.74
N GLY A 85 4.26 1.55 9.80
CA GLY A 85 3.92 2.42 8.68
C GLY A 85 2.40 2.42 8.36
N PRO A 86 2.00 2.75 7.13
CA PRO A 86 0.60 2.74 6.73
C PRO A 86 -0.04 1.34 6.75
N ASN A 87 -1.37 1.29 6.90
CA ASN A 87 -2.14 0.05 7.03
C ASN A 87 -1.96 -0.94 5.89
N TYR A 88 -1.54 -0.51 4.70
CA TYR A 88 -1.25 -1.44 3.60
C TYR A 88 -0.17 -2.47 3.97
N THR A 89 0.70 -2.18 4.92
CA THR A 89 1.70 -3.12 5.48
C THR A 89 0.99 -4.31 6.13
N ILE A 90 0.03 -4.01 7.00
CA ILE A 90 -0.82 -5.00 7.68
C ILE A 90 -1.63 -5.81 6.66
N LEU A 91 -2.20 -5.14 5.65
CA LEU A 91 -2.99 -5.78 4.61
C LEU A 91 -2.15 -6.72 3.72
N LYS A 92 -0.88 -6.41 3.49
CA LYS A 92 0.05 -7.34 2.82
C LYS A 92 0.25 -8.62 3.64
N ALA A 93 0.48 -8.49 4.94
CA ALA A 93 0.62 -9.63 5.82
C ALA A 93 -0.67 -10.48 5.85
N ILE A 94 -1.83 -9.86 6.05
CA ILE A 94 -3.14 -10.54 6.02
C ILE A 94 -3.35 -11.27 4.69
N THR A 95 -3.05 -10.64 3.57
CA THR A 95 -3.21 -11.26 2.24
C THR A 95 -2.30 -12.48 2.10
N ALA A 96 -1.04 -12.40 2.52
CA ALA A 96 -0.11 -13.52 2.47
C ALA A 96 -0.56 -14.69 3.37
N ILE A 97 -1.06 -14.38 4.58
CA ILE A 97 -1.60 -15.38 5.51
C ILE A 97 -2.82 -16.10 4.91
N LYS A 98 -3.79 -15.33 4.41
CA LYS A 98 -5.02 -15.89 3.79
C LYS A 98 -4.69 -16.73 2.56
N LEU A 99 -3.77 -16.27 1.71
CA LEU A 99 -3.36 -17.00 0.51
C LEU A 99 -2.62 -18.30 0.88
N ALA A 100 -1.75 -18.29 1.89
CA ALA A 100 -1.08 -19.50 2.36
C ALA A 100 -2.07 -20.55 2.91
N ARG A 101 -3.11 -20.11 3.64
CA ARG A 101 -4.21 -20.99 4.08
C ARG A 101 -5.00 -21.54 2.91
N ALA A 102 -5.39 -20.68 1.95
CA ALA A 102 -6.12 -21.11 0.75
C ALA A 102 -5.35 -22.14 -0.09
N LEU A 103 -4.03 -22.04 -0.15
CA LEU A 103 -3.18 -23.09 -0.75
C LEU A 103 -3.23 -24.39 0.03
N GLY A 104 -3.20 -24.32 1.38
CA GLY A 104 -3.37 -25.47 2.26
C GLY A 104 -4.68 -26.22 2.00
N ASP A 105 -5.79 -25.50 1.86
CA ASP A 105 -7.12 -26.04 1.53
C ASP A 105 -7.16 -26.75 0.16
N ARG A 106 -6.21 -26.42 -0.72
CA ARG A 106 -6.03 -27.05 -2.04
C ARG A 106 -4.91 -28.12 -2.04
N GLY A 107 -4.45 -28.54 -0.87
CA GLY A 107 -3.44 -29.61 -0.71
C GLY A 107 -2.01 -29.15 -1.03
N VAL A 108 -1.71 -27.86 -0.98
CA VAL A 108 -0.36 -27.30 -1.14
C VAL A 108 0.06 -26.67 0.18
N THR A 109 0.94 -27.33 0.92
CA THR A 109 1.47 -26.77 2.17
C THR A 109 2.27 -25.49 1.87
N ALA A 110 1.82 -24.38 2.42
CA ALA A 110 2.42 -23.07 2.23
C ALA A 110 2.60 -22.33 3.55
N VAL A 111 3.60 -21.45 3.62
CA VAL A 111 3.84 -20.55 4.75
C VAL A 111 3.83 -19.12 4.29
N PRO A 112 3.21 -18.18 5.06
CA PRO A 112 3.31 -16.76 4.78
C PRO A 112 4.65 -16.21 5.25
N VAL A 113 5.29 -15.40 4.41
CA VAL A 113 6.60 -14.79 4.70
C VAL A 113 6.52 -13.28 4.48
N PHE A 114 7.00 -12.51 5.45
CA PHE A 114 7.13 -11.07 5.34
C PHE A 114 8.60 -10.69 5.19
N TRP A 115 8.97 -10.24 4.00
CA TRP A 115 10.29 -9.72 3.65
C TRP A 115 10.41 -8.27 4.11
N ILE A 116 11.21 -8.02 5.15
CA ILE A 116 11.47 -6.66 5.62
C ILE A 116 12.53 -6.05 4.69
N ALA A 117 12.22 -4.90 4.08
CA ALA A 117 13.14 -4.22 3.16
C ALA A 117 14.29 -3.54 3.94
N ALA A 118 15.07 -4.34 4.64
CA ALA A 118 16.10 -3.94 5.58
C ALA A 118 17.33 -3.26 4.92
N GLU A 119 17.52 -3.50 3.62
CA GLU A 119 18.60 -2.92 2.81
C GLU A 119 18.31 -1.47 2.39
N ASP A 120 17.05 -1.03 2.47
CA ASP A 120 16.67 0.30 2.04
C ASP A 120 17.26 1.38 2.95
N HIS A 121 17.71 2.46 2.34
CA HIS A 121 18.35 3.60 3.01
C HIS A 121 17.52 4.88 2.95
N ASP A 122 16.30 4.82 2.36
CA ASP A 122 15.35 5.93 2.37
C ASP A 122 14.62 6.01 3.71
N TYR A 123 15.27 6.67 4.69
CA TYR A 123 14.75 6.83 6.03
C TYR A 123 13.54 7.78 6.09
N GLN A 124 13.39 8.69 5.12
CA GLN A 124 12.26 9.64 5.09
C GLN A 124 10.91 8.94 4.93
N GLU A 125 10.89 7.77 4.30
CA GLU A 125 9.68 6.96 4.18
C GLU A 125 9.33 6.19 5.46
N ILE A 126 10.31 5.93 6.35
CA ILE A 126 10.14 5.07 7.52
C ILE A 126 10.12 5.80 8.86
N GLU A 127 10.49 7.07 8.91
CA GLU A 127 10.65 7.83 10.15
C GLU A 127 9.35 8.37 10.75
N TRP A 128 8.20 8.16 10.10
CA TRP A 128 6.93 8.73 10.53
C TRP A 128 5.76 7.75 10.43
N ALA A 129 4.73 8.04 11.21
CA ALA A 129 3.42 7.38 11.15
C ALA A 129 2.31 8.43 11.22
N ALA A 130 1.24 8.24 10.44
CA ALA A 130 0.06 9.09 10.48
C ALA A 130 -1.06 8.44 11.28
N ILE A 131 -1.62 9.19 12.22
CA ILE A 131 -2.72 8.77 13.08
C ILE A 131 -3.89 9.76 13.03
N LEU A 132 -5.09 9.31 13.40
CA LEU A 132 -6.22 10.19 13.68
C LEU A 132 -6.30 10.45 15.17
N ASP A 133 -6.23 11.72 15.56
CA ASP A 133 -6.39 12.12 16.94
C ASP A 133 -7.84 11.97 17.43
N ARG A 134 -8.10 12.40 18.68
CA ARG A 134 -9.42 12.34 19.31
C ARG A 134 -10.50 13.11 18.53
N ASP A 135 -10.10 14.17 17.83
CA ASP A 135 -10.98 15.03 17.04
C ASP A 135 -11.06 14.62 15.56
N SER A 136 -10.44 13.49 15.21
CA SER A 136 -10.30 12.99 13.83
C SER A 136 -9.44 13.88 12.93
N ALA A 137 -8.58 14.72 13.50
CA ALA A 137 -7.58 15.43 12.74
C ALA A 137 -6.39 14.50 12.44
N LEU A 138 -5.86 14.60 11.21
CA LEU A 138 -4.70 13.83 10.81
C LEU A 138 -3.44 14.41 11.48
N GLN A 139 -2.72 13.57 12.18
CA GLN A 139 -1.49 13.91 12.89
C GLN A 139 -0.34 13.04 12.40
N GLN A 140 0.85 13.61 12.33
CA GLN A 140 2.07 12.84 12.09
C GLN A 140 2.87 12.72 13.39
N VAL A 141 3.32 11.50 13.67
CA VAL A 141 4.28 11.18 14.72
C VAL A 141 5.60 10.83 14.03
N ARG A 142 6.71 11.37 14.49
CA ARG A 142 8.03 11.19 13.86
C ARG A 142 9.09 10.83 14.87
N VAL A 143 10.10 10.12 14.39
CA VAL A 143 11.39 9.92 15.03
C VAL A 143 12.48 10.52 14.16
N ASN A 144 13.61 10.90 14.73
CA ASN A 144 14.72 11.44 13.97
C ASN A 144 15.68 10.31 13.58
N LEU A 145 15.61 9.87 12.33
CA LEU A 145 16.52 8.88 11.75
C LEU A 145 17.57 9.59 10.89
N SER A 146 18.52 10.29 11.52
CA SER A 146 19.61 10.90 10.75
C SER A 146 20.47 9.83 10.07
N ASN A 147 20.55 9.87 8.75
CA ASN A 147 21.30 8.90 7.95
C ASN A 147 22.14 9.57 6.84
N PRO A 148 23.12 10.43 7.19
CA PRO A 148 23.92 11.15 6.19
C PRO A 148 24.80 10.22 5.34
N GLU A 149 25.04 8.99 5.81
CA GLU A 149 25.91 8.00 5.13
C GLU A 149 25.12 7.01 4.25
N SER A 150 23.81 7.19 4.09
CA SER A 150 22.95 6.26 3.32
C SER A 150 23.10 4.80 3.77
N ARG A 151 23.08 4.57 5.09
CA ARG A 151 23.15 3.22 5.67
C ARG A 151 21.82 2.49 5.47
N PRO A 152 21.84 1.17 5.31
CA PRO A 152 20.64 0.35 5.41
C PRO A 152 19.86 0.61 6.71
N SER A 153 18.53 0.54 6.63
CA SER A 153 17.67 0.72 7.82
C SER A 153 17.98 -0.27 8.96
N ALA A 154 18.45 -1.47 8.63
CA ALA A 154 18.91 -2.46 9.63
C ALA A 154 20.16 -2.04 10.42
N TRP A 155 20.94 -1.10 9.92
CA TRP A 155 22.19 -0.63 10.59
C TRP A 155 22.00 0.71 11.28
N LEU A 156 20.79 1.26 11.28
CA LEU A 156 20.42 2.44 12.06
C LEU A 156 19.99 2.01 13.46
N GLY A 157 20.16 2.89 14.44
CA GLY A 157 19.58 2.75 15.77
C GLY A 157 18.56 3.86 16.00
N LEU A 158 17.43 3.52 16.60
CA LEU A 158 16.47 4.51 17.09
C LEU A 158 17.10 5.32 18.21
N GLY A 159 16.89 6.63 18.19
CA GLY A 159 17.32 7.54 19.25
C GLY A 159 16.40 7.50 20.48
N ASP A 160 16.75 8.27 21.51
CA ASP A 160 15.92 8.41 22.73
C ASP A 160 14.56 9.07 22.41
N ASP A 161 14.49 9.86 21.37
CA ASP A 161 13.27 10.52 20.87
C ASP A 161 12.13 9.53 20.47
N VAL A 162 12.44 8.25 20.31
CA VAL A 162 11.41 7.22 20.09
C VAL A 162 10.44 7.09 21.27
N VAL A 163 10.92 7.32 22.49
CA VAL A 163 10.09 7.30 23.72
C VAL A 163 9.10 8.49 23.70
N ASP A 164 9.59 9.66 23.31
CA ASP A 164 8.76 10.85 23.15
C ASP A 164 7.77 10.69 22.01
N ALA A 165 8.16 10.08 20.90
CA ALA A 165 7.28 9.77 19.78
C ALA A 165 6.13 8.84 20.20
N ILE A 166 6.39 7.80 20.99
CA ILE A 166 5.36 6.90 21.55
C ILE A 166 4.43 7.68 22.47
N SER A 167 4.97 8.46 23.39
CA SER A 167 4.20 9.27 24.34
C SER A 167 3.30 10.27 23.60
N ASN A 168 3.83 10.97 22.62
CA ASN A 168 3.09 11.91 21.76
C ASN A 168 1.98 11.19 20.97
N CYS A 169 2.26 10.03 20.42
CA CYS A 169 1.26 9.21 19.73
C CYS A 169 0.08 8.89 20.65
N LEU A 170 0.35 8.35 21.84
CA LEU A 170 -0.67 7.91 22.79
C LEU A 170 -1.47 9.09 23.38
N THR A 171 -0.84 10.25 23.58
CA THR A 171 -1.52 11.45 24.09
C THR A 171 -2.50 12.04 23.07
N LYS A 172 -2.17 11.95 21.77
CA LYS A 172 -3.06 12.42 20.69
C LYS A 172 -4.22 11.48 20.44
N LEU A 173 -4.01 10.18 20.60
CA LEU A 173 -5.04 9.17 20.39
C LEU A 173 -6.14 9.27 21.45
N PRO A 174 -7.38 8.84 21.15
CA PRO A 174 -8.46 8.82 22.14
C PRO A 174 -8.12 7.89 23.30
N GLU A 175 -8.55 8.27 24.51
CA GLU A 175 -8.49 7.40 25.67
C GLU A 175 -9.43 6.21 25.50
N SER A 176 -8.97 5.02 25.89
CA SER A 176 -9.75 3.79 25.84
C SER A 176 -9.20 2.75 26.82
N GLU A 177 -9.97 1.71 27.08
CA GLU A 177 -9.51 0.54 27.86
C GLU A 177 -8.34 -0.21 27.20
N PHE A 178 -8.16 -0.07 25.87
CA PHE A 178 -7.09 -0.73 25.11
C PHE A 178 -5.79 0.06 25.07
N GLN A 179 -5.78 1.33 25.50
CA GLN A 179 -4.59 2.18 25.44
C GLN A 179 -3.38 1.59 26.22
N PRO A 180 -3.55 0.94 27.40
CA PRO A 180 -2.42 0.28 28.09
C PRO A 180 -1.80 -0.85 27.26
N GLU A 181 -2.60 -1.66 26.59
CA GLU A 181 -2.15 -2.76 25.74
C GLU A 181 -1.35 -2.22 24.52
N VAL A 182 -1.86 -1.17 23.86
CA VAL A 182 -1.18 -0.51 22.74
C VAL A 182 0.11 0.16 23.20
N ARG A 183 0.12 0.76 24.39
CA ARG A 183 1.36 1.30 25.01
C ARG A 183 2.41 0.22 25.18
N ASP A 184 2.03 -0.92 25.76
CA ASP A 184 2.93 -2.06 25.97
C ASP A 184 3.51 -2.55 24.63
N LEU A 185 2.65 -2.72 23.62
CA LEU A 185 3.05 -3.11 22.28
C LEU A 185 4.12 -2.16 21.70
N LEU A 186 3.89 -0.85 21.78
CA LEU A 186 4.81 0.15 21.23
C LEU A 186 6.12 0.20 22.03
N MET A 187 6.05 0.28 23.37
CA MET A 187 7.21 0.39 24.24
C MET A 187 8.09 -0.88 24.28
N THR A 188 7.51 -2.06 24.07
CA THR A 188 8.29 -3.31 24.00
C THR A 188 8.96 -3.49 22.65
N SER A 189 8.36 -2.98 21.58
CA SER A 189 8.87 -3.10 20.21
C SER A 189 9.91 -2.02 19.89
N TYR A 190 9.61 -0.76 20.16
CA TYR A 190 10.43 0.42 19.80
C TYR A 190 11.17 0.94 21.02
N LYS A 191 12.49 0.76 21.04
CA LYS A 191 13.36 1.18 22.14
C LYS A 191 14.60 1.91 21.60
N PRO A 192 15.21 2.82 22.37
CA PRO A 192 16.49 3.40 22.01
C PRO A 192 17.55 2.32 21.72
N GLY A 193 18.35 2.55 20.68
CA GLY A 193 19.40 1.63 20.24
C GLY A 193 18.93 0.43 19.41
N VAL A 194 17.62 0.13 19.38
CA VAL A 194 17.05 -0.93 18.53
C VAL A 194 16.99 -0.45 17.08
N SER A 195 17.28 -1.33 16.13
CA SER A 195 17.12 -0.96 14.71
C SER A 195 15.64 -0.78 14.31
N PRO A 196 15.31 0.09 13.33
CA PRO A 196 13.96 0.15 12.77
C PRO A 196 13.46 -1.21 12.31
N VAL A 197 14.32 -2.05 11.77
CA VAL A 197 13.99 -3.42 11.32
C VAL A 197 13.57 -4.32 12.48
N ASP A 198 14.34 -4.32 13.57
CA ASP A 198 14.02 -5.15 14.75
C ASP A 198 12.75 -4.64 15.46
N ALA A 199 12.58 -3.32 15.57
CA ALA A 199 11.40 -2.72 16.15
C ALA A 199 10.14 -3.08 15.37
N PHE A 200 10.20 -2.94 14.05
CA PHE A 200 9.14 -3.31 13.12
C PHE A 200 8.81 -4.81 13.20
N ALA A 201 9.83 -5.67 13.20
CA ALA A 201 9.66 -7.12 13.29
C ALA A 201 9.00 -7.54 14.61
N ARG A 202 9.43 -6.97 15.76
CA ARG A 202 8.82 -7.25 17.07
C ARG A 202 7.34 -6.85 17.10
N MET A 203 7.01 -5.68 16.56
CA MET A 203 5.62 -5.23 16.49
C MET A 203 4.77 -6.17 15.61
N LEU A 204 5.26 -6.55 14.42
CA LEU A 204 4.55 -7.51 13.56
C LEU A 204 4.42 -8.89 14.23
N ALA A 205 5.44 -9.38 14.93
CA ALA A 205 5.40 -10.64 15.64
C ALA A 205 4.26 -10.67 16.68
N ARG A 206 4.06 -9.58 17.42
CA ARG A 206 2.97 -9.42 18.39
C ARG A 206 1.61 -9.28 17.72
N LEU A 207 1.52 -8.45 16.67
CA LEU A 207 0.27 -8.21 15.94
C LEU A 207 -0.26 -9.47 15.24
N PHE A 208 0.63 -10.33 14.78
CA PHE A 208 0.30 -11.55 14.05
C PHE A 208 0.62 -12.81 14.84
N GLU A 209 0.61 -12.72 16.18
CA GLU A 209 0.78 -13.89 17.04
C GLU A 209 -0.26 -14.97 16.68
N GLY A 210 0.20 -16.21 16.50
CA GLY A 210 -0.67 -17.33 16.10
C GLY A 210 -1.00 -17.44 14.62
N SER A 211 -0.68 -16.43 13.79
CA SER A 211 -0.94 -16.44 12.34
C SER A 211 0.07 -17.26 11.52
N HIS A 212 1.16 -17.69 12.16
CA HIS A 212 2.26 -18.39 11.51
C HIS A 212 3.05 -17.55 10.48
N LEU A 213 3.03 -16.24 10.56
CA LEU A 213 3.80 -15.33 9.70
C LEU A 213 5.30 -15.45 10.02
N ILE A 214 6.11 -15.80 9.02
CA ILE A 214 7.57 -15.80 9.12
C ILE A 214 8.06 -14.40 8.75
N LEU A 215 8.85 -13.78 9.63
CA LEU A 215 9.50 -12.50 9.37
C LEU A 215 10.94 -12.74 8.92
N VAL A 216 11.42 -11.98 7.94
CA VAL A 216 12.79 -12.16 7.45
C VAL A 216 13.52 -10.84 7.23
N ASN A 217 14.71 -10.74 7.82
CA ASN A 217 15.71 -9.72 7.49
C ASN A 217 16.69 -10.30 6.47
N PRO A 218 16.64 -9.87 5.20
CA PRO A 218 17.48 -10.42 4.14
C PRO A 218 18.95 -9.98 4.20
N LEU A 219 19.33 -9.08 5.11
CA LEU A 219 20.71 -8.67 5.30
C LEU A 219 21.54 -9.70 6.06
N ASP A 220 20.92 -10.77 6.56
CA ASP A 220 21.65 -11.88 7.16
C ASP A 220 22.66 -12.49 6.17
N ALA A 221 23.90 -12.70 6.64
CA ALA A 221 25.00 -13.14 5.78
C ALA A 221 24.77 -14.54 5.19
N GLU A 222 24.18 -15.47 5.96
CA GLU A 222 23.94 -16.84 5.50
C GLU A 222 22.79 -16.88 4.48
N LEU A 223 21.75 -16.07 4.67
CA LEU A 223 20.69 -15.92 3.65
C LEU A 223 21.24 -15.36 2.34
N ARG A 224 22.13 -14.38 2.42
CA ARG A 224 22.77 -13.81 1.23
C ARG A 224 23.62 -14.80 0.46
N LYS A 225 24.33 -15.70 1.18
CA LYS A 225 25.08 -16.78 0.53
C LYS A 225 24.21 -17.67 -0.33
N LEU A 226 22.97 -17.95 0.11
CA LEU A 226 21.99 -18.75 -0.66
C LEU A 226 21.62 -18.10 -2.01
N ALA A 227 21.67 -16.78 -2.09
CA ALA A 227 21.38 -16.04 -3.32
C ALA A 227 22.61 -15.70 -4.19
N THR A 228 23.82 -15.92 -3.66
CA THR A 228 25.08 -15.50 -4.32
C THR A 228 25.17 -15.97 -5.76
N GLY A 229 24.86 -17.23 -6.03
CA GLY A 229 24.90 -17.79 -7.38
C GLY A 229 24.00 -17.05 -8.37
N THR A 230 22.80 -16.67 -7.92
CA THR A 230 21.85 -15.89 -8.73
C THR A 230 22.33 -14.46 -8.94
N LEU A 231 22.81 -13.78 -7.92
CA LEU A 231 23.33 -12.42 -8.03
C LEU A 231 24.55 -12.39 -8.97
N HIS A 232 25.47 -13.33 -8.82
CA HIS A 232 26.62 -13.47 -9.72
C HIS A 232 26.18 -13.76 -11.17
N GLN A 233 25.11 -14.53 -11.40
CA GLN A 233 24.56 -14.73 -12.72
C GLN A 233 24.06 -13.41 -13.33
N VAL A 234 23.32 -12.58 -12.56
CA VAL A 234 22.88 -11.24 -12.99
C VAL A 234 24.09 -10.34 -13.32
N VAL A 235 25.14 -10.38 -12.50
CA VAL A 235 26.38 -9.63 -12.73
C VAL A 235 27.01 -10.03 -14.07
N ARG A 236 27.22 -11.33 -14.28
CA ARG A 236 27.81 -11.84 -15.53
C ARG A 236 26.97 -11.56 -16.77
N GLN A 237 25.65 -11.50 -16.62
CA GLN A 237 24.69 -11.25 -17.71
C GLN A 237 24.15 -9.81 -17.69
N ASN A 238 24.82 -8.86 -17.01
CA ASN A 238 24.28 -7.53 -16.75
C ASN A 238 23.89 -6.78 -18.03
N SER A 239 24.72 -6.85 -19.08
CA SER A 239 24.40 -6.24 -20.38
C SER A 239 23.12 -6.83 -21.00
N ALA A 240 22.91 -8.14 -20.93
CA ALA A 240 21.69 -8.79 -21.41
C ALA A 240 20.47 -8.39 -20.56
N VAL A 241 20.63 -8.34 -19.24
CA VAL A 241 19.57 -7.89 -18.33
C VAL A 241 19.16 -6.45 -18.62
N ARG A 242 20.11 -5.54 -18.77
CA ARG A 242 19.84 -4.13 -19.10
C ARG A 242 19.15 -4.02 -20.48
N SER A 243 19.64 -4.71 -21.48
CA SER A 243 19.03 -4.72 -22.82
C SER A 243 17.60 -5.24 -22.80
N ALA A 244 17.32 -6.31 -22.04
CA ALA A 244 15.97 -6.87 -21.87
C ALA A 244 15.05 -5.90 -21.14
N LEU A 245 15.51 -5.22 -20.07
CA LEU A 245 14.75 -4.20 -19.36
C LEU A 245 14.42 -2.99 -20.24
N LEU A 246 15.38 -2.48 -21.02
CA LEU A 246 15.14 -1.40 -21.97
C LEU A 246 14.14 -1.80 -23.07
N ALA A 247 14.22 -3.04 -23.57
CA ALA A 247 13.23 -3.57 -24.51
C ALA A 247 11.84 -3.68 -23.87
N ARG A 248 11.76 -4.13 -22.61
CA ARG A 248 10.52 -4.22 -21.84
C ARG A 248 9.90 -2.83 -21.61
N ASN A 249 10.69 -1.81 -21.30
CA ASN A 249 10.22 -0.44 -21.13
C ASN A 249 9.67 0.13 -22.45
N ARG A 250 10.33 -0.15 -23.58
CA ARG A 250 9.80 0.23 -24.90
C ARG A 250 8.47 -0.48 -25.22
N ALA A 251 8.33 -1.76 -24.87
CA ALA A 251 7.08 -2.51 -25.07
C ALA A 251 5.96 -1.95 -24.18
N LEU A 252 6.23 -1.65 -22.92
CA LEU A 252 5.27 -0.98 -22.00
C LEU A 252 4.82 0.37 -22.56
N SER A 253 5.75 1.23 -22.99
CA SER A 253 5.45 2.52 -23.60
C SER A 253 4.59 2.38 -24.86
N LYS A 254 4.92 1.43 -25.73
CA LYS A 254 4.15 1.14 -26.95
C LYS A 254 2.73 0.69 -26.65
N ALA A 255 2.53 -0.04 -25.54
CA ALA A 255 1.22 -0.47 -25.05
C ALA A 255 0.46 0.64 -24.28
N GLY A 256 1.03 1.84 -24.14
CA GLY A 256 0.40 2.98 -23.44
C GLY A 256 0.64 3.00 -21.93
N TYR A 257 1.57 2.19 -21.41
CA TYR A 257 1.93 2.17 -20.00
C TYR A 257 3.25 2.92 -19.77
N HIS A 258 3.38 3.57 -18.61
CA HIS A 258 4.64 4.17 -18.19
C HIS A 258 5.51 3.14 -17.45
N GLU A 259 6.80 3.31 -17.52
CA GLU A 259 7.75 2.55 -16.71
C GLU A 259 7.64 2.92 -15.24
N GLN A 260 7.58 1.94 -14.36
CA GLN A 260 7.53 2.17 -12.90
C GLN A 260 8.92 2.47 -12.33
N VAL A 261 9.94 1.87 -12.91
CA VAL A 261 11.34 2.06 -12.53
C VAL A 261 12.12 2.51 -13.76
N ARG A 262 12.81 3.64 -13.63
CA ARG A 262 13.65 4.16 -14.72
C ARG A 262 14.84 3.23 -14.95
N VAL A 263 15.07 2.90 -16.20
CA VAL A 263 16.23 2.12 -16.68
C VAL A 263 16.87 2.91 -17.81
N ASP A 264 18.16 3.18 -17.70
CA ASP A 264 18.98 3.87 -18.70
C ASP A 264 20.25 3.05 -19.00
N GLU A 265 21.15 3.60 -19.80
CA GLU A 265 22.38 2.93 -20.19
C GLU A 265 23.35 2.71 -19.03
N ASP A 266 23.28 3.52 -17.98
CA ASP A 266 24.09 3.42 -16.76
C ASP A 266 23.47 2.48 -15.71
N PHE A 267 22.35 1.84 -16.01
CA PHE A 267 21.65 0.97 -15.09
C PHE A 267 22.38 -0.37 -14.89
N SER A 268 22.82 -0.64 -13.66
CA SER A 268 23.41 -1.94 -13.29
C SER A 268 22.40 -2.89 -12.62
N GLY A 269 21.36 -2.35 -12.00
CA GLY A 269 20.43 -3.10 -11.15
C GLY A 269 20.92 -3.33 -9.74
N PHE A 270 22.07 -2.74 -9.35
CA PHE A 270 22.71 -2.96 -8.05
C PHE A 270 23.16 -1.69 -7.36
N PHE A 271 23.23 -1.82 -6.04
CA PHE A 271 24.04 -1.01 -5.13
C PHE A 271 25.15 -1.87 -4.56
N ALA A 272 26.21 -1.27 -4.04
CA ALA A 272 27.23 -1.94 -3.27
C ALA A 272 27.40 -1.31 -1.90
N TYR A 273 27.80 -2.10 -0.94
CA TYR A 273 28.20 -1.61 0.38
C TYR A 273 29.66 -1.18 0.36
N ARG A 274 29.90 0.13 0.58
CA ARG A 274 31.25 0.70 0.77
C ARG A 274 31.34 1.14 2.23
N GLY A 275 31.98 0.31 3.05
CA GLY A 275 31.88 0.44 4.50
C GLY A 275 30.43 0.21 4.97
N LYS A 276 29.83 1.20 5.62
CA LYS A 276 28.42 1.16 6.07
C LYS A 276 27.44 1.83 5.09
N SER A 277 27.95 2.43 4.02
CA SER A 277 27.12 3.16 3.03
C SER A 277 26.68 2.23 1.91
N ARG A 278 25.40 2.33 1.53
CA ARG A 278 24.80 1.66 0.36
C ARG A 278 24.80 2.65 -0.81
N GLN A 279 25.63 2.41 -1.81
CA GLN A 279 25.85 3.32 -2.92
C GLN A 279 25.52 2.66 -4.27
N PRO A 280 24.95 3.39 -5.26
CA PRO A 280 24.73 2.84 -6.59
C PRO A 280 26.06 2.42 -7.22
N VAL A 281 26.01 1.34 -7.99
CA VAL A 281 27.15 0.80 -8.75
C VAL A 281 26.86 0.98 -10.23
N ARG A 282 27.83 1.51 -10.99
CA ARG A 282 27.73 1.59 -12.43
C ARG A 282 28.06 0.25 -13.09
N PRO A 283 27.61 -0.02 -14.32
CA PRO A 283 27.89 -1.27 -15.02
C PRO A 283 29.37 -1.63 -15.12
N GLU A 284 30.25 -0.66 -15.35
CA GLU A 284 31.71 -0.84 -15.48
C GLU A 284 32.40 -1.16 -14.14
N GLU A 285 31.79 -0.79 -13.01
CA GLU A 285 32.28 -1.08 -11.66
C GLU A 285 31.76 -2.43 -11.12
N LEU A 286 30.79 -3.04 -11.84
CA LEU A 286 30.07 -4.20 -11.34
C LEU A 286 30.95 -5.45 -11.34
N SER A 287 31.18 -6.03 -10.16
CA SER A 287 31.99 -7.23 -9.95
C SER A 287 31.31 -8.20 -8.97
N THR A 288 31.59 -9.48 -9.14
CA THR A 288 31.17 -10.53 -8.20
C THR A 288 31.88 -10.47 -6.84
N ASP A 289 32.96 -9.70 -6.73
CA ASP A 289 33.70 -9.51 -5.48
C ASP A 289 33.09 -8.45 -4.57
N LEU A 290 32.15 -7.65 -5.11
CA LEU A 290 31.45 -6.64 -4.33
C LEU A 290 30.36 -7.25 -3.45
N TRP A 291 30.19 -6.68 -2.27
CA TRP A 291 29.00 -6.98 -1.48
C TRP A 291 27.80 -6.21 -2.07
N LEU A 292 27.09 -6.87 -2.96
CA LEU A 292 26.04 -6.28 -3.78
C LEU A 292 24.69 -6.29 -3.04
N SER A 293 23.91 -5.23 -3.23
CA SER A 293 22.52 -5.10 -2.84
C SER A 293 21.67 -4.87 -4.10
N PRO A 294 20.77 -5.80 -4.46
CA PRO A 294 19.95 -5.65 -5.66
C PRO A 294 18.94 -4.51 -5.49
N ASN A 295 18.66 -3.83 -6.60
CA ASN A 295 17.56 -2.89 -6.65
C ASN A 295 16.21 -3.61 -6.75
N VAL A 296 15.12 -2.83 -6.83
CA VAL A 296 13.75 -3.34 -6.85
C VAL A 296 13.44 -4.28 -8.03
N LEU A 297 14.16 -4.19 -9.16
CA LEU A 297 13.94 -5.06 -10.33
C LEU A 297 14.71 -6.40 -10.24
N VAL A 298 15.84 -6.42 -9.54
CA VAL A 298 16.67 -7.63 -9.36
C VAL A 298 16.33 -8.36 -8.04
N ARG A 299 15.91 -7.62 -7.02
CA ARG A 299 15.54 -8.17 -5.71
C ARG A 299 14.57 -9.36 -5.75
N PRO A 300 13.51 -9.38 -6.61
CA PRO A 300 12.62 -10.54 -6.68
C PRO A 300 13.34 -11.83 -7.07
N ALA A 301 14.30 -11.78 -7.97
CA ALA A 301 15.09 -12.96 -8.37
C ALA A 301 16.03 -13.43 -7.24
N MET A 302 16.58 -12.52 -6.42
CA MET A 302 17.30 -12.85 -5.19
C MET A 302 16.39 -13.55 -4.17
N GLN A 303 15.19 -13.02 -3.94
CA GLN A 303 14.21 -13.59 -3.03
C GLN A 303 13.84 -15.03 -3.43
N ASP A 304 13.61 -15.25 -4.73
CA ASP A 304 13.26 -16.57 -5.27
C ASP A 304 14.45 -17.55 -5.30
N ALA A 305 15.67 -17.03 -5.19
CA ALA A 305 16.84 -17.87 -4.97
C ALA A 305 16.92 -18.38 -3.53
N ILE A 306 16.39 -17.64 -2.57
CA ILE A 306 16.40 -17.98 -1.14
C ILE A 306 15.19 -18.86 -0.80
N PHE A 307 14.00 -18.53 -1.29
CA PHE A 307 12.73 -19.16 -0.93
C PHE A 307 12.11 -19.95 -2.09
N PRO A 308 11.38 -21.04 -1.81
CA PRO A 308 10.55 -21.72 -2.80
C PRO A 308 9.24 -20.92 -3.00
N THR A 309 9.33 -19.75 -3.63
CA THR A 309 8.22 -18.79 -3.75
C THR A 309 7.10 -19.36 -4.60
N ALA A 310 5.90 -19.50 -4.05
CA ALA A 310 4.67 -19.87 -4.75
C ALA A 310 3.93 -18.65 -5.32
N ALA A 311 3.96 -17.54 -4.59
CA ALA A 311 3.37 -16.27 -5.00
C ALA A 311 4.05 -15.09 -4.29
N TYR A 312 4.02 -13.93 -4.94
CA TYR A 312 4.36 -12.65 -4.33
C TYR A 312 3.11 -11.80 -4.15
N VAL A 313 2.87 -11.29 -2.96
CA VAL A 313 1.73 -10.39 -2.67
C VAL A 313 2.22 -8.95 -2.79
N GLY A 314 1.72 -8.24 -3.78
CA GLY A 314 2.15 -6.88 -4.12
C GLY A 314 1.06 -5.82 -4.06
N GLY A 315 1.46 -4.59 -3.75
CA GLY A 315 0.63 -3.40 -3.96
C GLY A 315 0.72 -2.88 -5.40
N PRO A 316 -0.03 -1.83 -5.76
CA PRO A 316 -0.11 -1.33 -7.14
C PRO A 316 1.25 -1.00 -7.79
N ALA A 317 2.16 -0.35 -7.06
CA ALA A 317 3.49 -0.02 -7.58
C ALA A 317 4.36 -1.27 -7.75
N GLU A 318 4.23 -2.25 -6.82
CA GLU A 318 4.97 -3.50 -6.88
C GLU A 318 4.53 -4.33 -8.08
N ILE A 319 3.23 -4.48 -8.29
CA ILE A 319 2.68 -5.14 -9.46
C ILE A 319 3.23 -4.47 -10.73
N ALA A 320 3.21 -3.14 -10.80
CA ALA A 320 3.71 -2.43 -11.96
C ALA A 320 5.20 -2.71 -12.25
N TYR A 321 6.08 -2.70 -11.24
CA TYR A 321 7.49 -3.03 -11.49
C TYR A 321 7.74 -4.52 -11.74
N PHE A 322 6.90 -5.43 -11.27
CA PHE A 322 7.01 -6.85 -11.62
C PHE A 322 6.83 -7.09 -13.12
N GLY A 323 6.01 -6.27 -13.80
CA GLY A 323 5.94 -6.27 -15.26
C GLY A 323 7.30 -5.98 -15.95
N GLN A 324 8.16 -5.16 -15.32
CA GLN A 324 9.53 -4.92 -15.75
C GLN A 324 10.48 -6.04 -15.27
N ALA A 325 10.42 -6.41 -13.99
CA ALA A 325 11.28 -7.42 -13.39
C ALA A 325 11.18 -8.79 -14.08
N ALA A 326 10.03 -9.11 -14.69
CA ALA A 326 9.86 -10.31 -15.50
C ALA A 326 10.96 -10.48 -16.57
N ALA A 327 11.48 -9.37 -17.13
CA ALA A 327 12.58 -9.41 -18.09
C ALA A 327 13.91 -9.92 -17.48
N VAL A 328 14.13 -9.66 -16.17
CA VAL A 328 15.28 -10.21 -15.44
C VAL A 328 15.15 -11.73 -15.32
N TYR A 329 13.97 -12.22 -14.94
CA TYR A 329 13.70 -13.66 -14.85
C TYR A 329 13.88 -14.38 -16.20
N GLU A 330 13.43 -13.76 -17.30
CA GLU A 330 13.59 -14.30 -18.65
C GLU A 330 15.07 -14.50 -19.01
N VAL A 331 15.91 -13.50 -18.73
CA VAL A 331 17.37 -13.60 -18.97
C VAL A 331 18.00 -14.69 -18.09
N LEU A 332 17.53 -14.85 -16.85
CA LEU A 332 18.02 -15.88 -15.94
C LEU A 332 17.47 -17.29 -16.24
N GLY A 333 16.55 -17.43 -17.19
CA GLY A 333 15.88 -18.70 -17.49
C GLY A 333 15.01 -19.22 -16.33
N ARG A 334 14.44 -18.32 -15.53
CA ARG A 334 13.62 -18.64 -14.37
C ARG A 334 12.15 -18.31 -14.59
N ALA A 335 11.25 -19.10 -14.00
CA ALA A 335 9.83 -18.80 -13.99
C ALA A 335 9.52 -17.66 -13.01
N VAL A 336 8.76 -16.66 -13.47
CA VAL A 336 8.26 -15.57 -12.63
C VAL A 336 7.11 -16.09 -11.76
N PRO A 337 7.12 -15.91 -10.43
CA PRO A 337 5.99 -16.31 -9.61
C PRO A 337 4.75 -15.46 -9.90
N PRO A 338 3.53 -15.99 -9.70
CA PRO A 338 2.31 -15.21 -9.70
C PRO A 338 2.41 -14.01 -8.75
N VAL A 339 1.98 -12.84 -9.20
CA VAL A 339 1.97 -11.61 -8.38
C VAL A 339 0.54 -11.31 -7.96
N VAL A 340 0.18 -11.68 -6.74
CA VAL A 340 -1.18 -11.55 -6.23
C VAL A 340 -1.40 -10.14 -5.69
N PRO A 341 -2.44 -9.41 -6.15
CA PRO A 341 -2.77 -8.12 -5.56
C PRO A 341 -3.10 -8.24 -4.07
N ARG A 342 -2.47 -7.41 -3.25
CA ARG A 342 -2.86 -7.34 -1.84
C ARG A 342 -4.30 -6.88 -1.70
N ILE A 343 -5.00 -7.36 -0.70
CA ILE A 343 -6.32 -6.88 -0.31
C ILE A 343 -6.24 -5.36 -0.07
N SER A 344 -7.23 -4.64 -0.57
CA SER A 344 -7.39 -3.20 -0.39
C SER A 344 -8.68 -2.94 0.38
N VAL A 345 -8.61 -2.16 1.47
CA VAL A 345 -9.75 -1.94 2.35
C VAL A 345 -9.80 -0.53 2.94
N THR A 346 -11.00 -0.01 3.09
CA THR A 346 -11.31 1.09 4.01
C THR A 346 -12.10 0.55 5.19
N ILE A 347 -11.63 0.84 6.39
CA ILE A 347 -12.31 0.53 7.65
C ILE A 347 -13.31 1.67 7.92
N LEU A 348 -14.59 1.33 7.95
CA LEU A 348 -15.67 2.27 8.20
C LEU A 348 -16.10 2.19 9.68
N GLU A 349 -15.62 3.13 10.47
CA GLU A 349 -15.96 3.21 11.88
C GLU A 349 -17.43 3.66 12.09
N PRO A 350 -18.13 3.18 13.15
CA PRO A 350 -19.54 3.49 13.38
C PRO A 350 -19.85 4.99 13.45
N ARG A 351 -18.92 5.80 13.97
CA ARG A 351 -19.09 7.26 14.04
C ARG A 351 -19.09 7.89 12.64
N VAL A 352 -18.29 7.37 11.72
CA VAL A 352 -18.19 7.84 10.34
C VAL A 352 -19.42 7.38 9.57
N ALA A 353 -19.83 6.11 9.72
CA ALA A 353 -21.05 5.57 9.12
C ALA A 353 -22.29 6.39 9.51
N ARG A 354 -22.42 6.72 10.82
CA ARG A 354 -23.52 7.61 11.29
C ARG A 354 -23.46 9.01 10.67
N ALA A 355 -22.26 9.58 10.49
CA ALA A 355 -22.10 10.88 9.87
C ALA A 355 -22.49 10.85 8.38
N LEU A 356 -22.07 9.84 7.64
CA LEU A 356 -22.49 9.63 6.25
C LEU A 356 -24.02 9.52 6.13
N LYS A 357 -24.63 8.67 6.95
CA LYS A 357 -26.10 8.48 6.99
C LYS A 357 -26.83 9.78 7.35
N LYS A 358 -26.34 10.54 8.34
CA LYS A 358 -26.95 11.82 8.75
C LYS A 358 -27.08 12.81 7.60
N TYR A 359 -26.09 12.83 6.71
CA TYR A 359 -26.04 13.77 5.58
C TYR A 359 -26.43 13.12 4.24
N ASN A 360 -27.00 11.91 4.27
CA ASN A 360 -27.40 11.17 3.07
C ASN A 360 -26.27 11.09 2.04
N MET A 361 -25.09 10.68 2.51
CA MET A 361 -23.88 10.50 1.71
C MET A 361 -23.52 9.03 1.59
N GLU A 362 -23.07 8.66 0.39
CA GLU A 362 -22.46 7.37 0.14
C GLU A 362 -20.93 7.44 0.39
N PHE A 363 -20.32 6.28 0.65
CA PHE A 363 -18.85 6.19 0.81
C PHE A 363 -18.09 6.84 -0.36
N THR A 364 -18.56 6.63 -1.59
CA THR A 364 -17.95 7.14 -2.82
C THR A 364 -18.01 8.66 -2.97
N ASP A 365 -18.91 9.34 -2.27
CA ASP A 365 -19.02 10.81 -2.32
C ASP A 365 -17.80 11.52 -1.75
N VAL A 366 -17.06 10.84 -0.87
CA VAL A 366 -15.81 11.35 -0.30
C VAL A 366 -14.76 11.65 -1.39
N PHE A 367 -14.71 10.83 -2.44
CA PHE A 367 -13.76 11.01 -3.56
C PHE A 367 -14.06 12.23 -4.43
N ARG A 368 -15.28 12.78 -4.34
CA ARG A 368 -15.70 13.99 -5.06
C ARG A 368 -15.25 15.28 -4.36
N GLY A 369 -14.67 15.13 -3.15
CA GLY A 369 -14.04 16.21 -2.40
C GLY A 369 -14.98 16.97 -1.47
N ARG A 370 -14.35 17.78 -0.59
CA ARG A 370 -15.02 18.47 0.53
C ARG A 370 -16.17 19.39 0.08
N ASP A 371 -16.00 20.12 -1.01
CA ASP A 371 -17.05 21.03 -1.50
C ASP A 371 -18.30 20.27 -1.99
N PHE A 372 -18.10 19.09 -2.58
CA PHE A 372 -19.22 18.24 -2.93
C PHE A 372 -19.95 17.74 -1.68
N MET A 373 -19.22 17.19 -0.70
CA MET A 373 -19.79 16.72 0.55
C MET A 373 -20.55 17.84 1.29
N ARG A 374 -19.98 19.05 1.29
CA ARG A 374 -20.63 20.22 1.88
C ARG A 374 -21.95 20.57 1.20
N ARG A 375 -21.99 20.60 -0.13
CA ARG A 375 -23.22 20.82 -0.89
C ARG A 375 -24.27 19.73 -0.62
N GLN A 376 -23.83 18.48 -0.54
CA GLN A 376 -24.73 17.35 -0.24
C GLN A 376 -25.34 17.47 1.16
N ALA A 377 -24.52 17.80 2.17
CA ALA A 377 -24.98 17.98 3.52
C ALA A 377 -25.99 19.13 3.68
N VAL A 378 -25.78 20.24 2.99
CA VAL A 378 -26.67 21.41 3.07
C VAL A 378 -27.98 21.18 2.29
N ARG A 379 -27.98 20.34 1.26
CA ARG A 379 -29.25 19.93 0.57
C ARG A 379 -30.25 19.28 1.51
N THR A 380 -29.79 18.70 2.59
CA THR A 380 -30.65 18.10 3.63
C THR A 380 -31.26 19.19 4.55
N VAL A 381 -30.82 20.46 4.45
CA VAL A 381 -31.36 21.60 5.19
C VAL A 381 -32.29 22.41 4.25
N GLN A 382 -33.49 22.73 4.68
CA GLN A 382 -34.62 23.34 3.91
C GLN A 382 -34.31 24.63 3.10
N ALA A 383 -33.12 25.21 3.22
CA ALA A 383 -32.77 26.48 2.57
C ALA A 383 -32.44 26.37 1.06
N VAL A 384 -32.32 25.15 0.50
CA VAL A 384 -31.93 24.93 -0.92
C VAL A 384 -33.11 25.14 -1.87
N ASP A 385 -34.31 24.96 -1.38
CA ASP A 385 -35.55 25.11 -2.12
C ASP A 385 -35.78 26.52 -2.74
N ILE A 386 -35.15 27.54 -2.18
CA ILE A 386 -35.24 28.93 -2.64
C ILE A 386 -34.54 29.09 -4.01
N PHE A 387 -33.34 28.50 -4.15
CA PHE A 387 -32.57 28.61 -5.39
C PHE A 387 -33.14 27.74 -6.50
N ASP A 388 -33.70 26.57 -6.21
CA ASP A 388 -34.39 25.73 -7.20
C ASP A 388 -35.63 26.42 -7.72
N ARG A 389 -36.44 27.00 -6.84
CA ARG A 389 -37.61 27.83 -7.25
C ARG A 389 -37.21 29.05 -8.07
N ALA A 390 -36.13 29.75 -7.70
CA ALA A 390 -35.62 30.89 -8.46
C ALA A 390 -35.18 30.47 -9.86
N ARG A 391 -34.42 29.36 -9.98
CA ARG A 391 -33.98 28.79 -11.25
C ARG A 391 -35.15 28.43 -12.15
N ASP A 392 -36.15 27.76 -11.61
CA ASP A 392 -37.32 27.28 -12.40
C ASP A 392 -38.18 28.45 -12.89
N ARG A 393 -38.35 29.50 -12.04
CA ARG A 393 -39.03 30.74 -12.47
C ARG A 393 -38.27 31.45 -13.57
N MET A 394 -36.96 31.68 -13.42
CA MET A 394 -36.14 32.33 -14.44
C MET A 394 -36.13 31.55 -15.75
N THR A 395 -36.09 30.19 -15.68
CA THR A 395 -36.17 29.35 -16.88
C THR A 395 -37.49 29.55 -17.58
N SER A 396 -38.63 29.53 -16.86
CA SER A 396 -39.96 29.73 -17.43
C SER A 396 -40.14 31.11 -18.06
N GLU A 397 -39.66 32.17 -17.38
CA GLU A 397 -39.76 33.53 -17.90
C GLU A 397 -38.93 33.73 -19.18
N LEU A 398 -37.69 33.20 -19.22
CA LEU A 398 -36.85 33.30 -20.40
C LEU A 398 -37.41 32.49 -21.57
N GLU A 399 -37.99 31.31 -21.35
CA GLU A 399 -38.65 30.52 -22.39
C GLU A 399 -39.92 31.20 -22.94
N SER A 400 -40.62 32.00 -22.13
CA SER A 400 -41.79 32.75 -22.59
C SER A 400 -41.48 33.81 -23.67
N LEU A 401 -40.23 34.24 -23.75
CA LEU A 401 -39.74 35.18 -24.76
C LEU A 401 -39.50 34.51 -26.13
N ARG A 402 -39.34 33.20 -26.19
CA ARG A 402 -38.97 32.45 -27.40
C ARG A 402 -39.88 32.74 -28.61
N PRO A 403 -41.24 32.70 -28.50
CA PRO A 403 -42.09 32.95 -29.63
C PRO A 403 -41.97 34.38 -30.23
N ALA A 404 -41.78 35.39 -29.35
CA ALA A 404 -41.64 36.76 -29.78
C ALA A 404 -40.29 37.00 -30.49
N LEU A 405 -39.25 36.36 -30.03
CA LEU A 405 -37.91 36.46 -30.64
C LEU A 405 -37.85 35.74 -31.99
N ASP A 406 -38.42 34.54 -32.07
CA ASP A 406 -38.50 33.76 -33.31
C ASP A 406 -39.32 34.46 -34.40
N ALA A 407 -40.37 35.16 -34.00
CA ALA A 407 -41.20 35.96 -34.93
C ALA A 407 -40.44 37.17 -35.53
N VAL A 408 -39.41 37.67 -34.85
CA VAL A 408 -38.61 38.79 -35.36
C VAL A 408 -37.38 38.30 -36.15
N ASP A 409 -36.64 37.37 -35.61
CA ASP A 409 -35.47 36.75 -36.24
C ASP A 409 -35.11 35.42 -35.54
N SER A 410 -35.10 34.33 -36.26
CA SER A 410 -34.81 32.97 -35.72
C SER A 410 -33.39 32.88 -35.13
N THR A 411 -32.45 33.71 -35.53
CA THR A 411 -31.10 33.77 -34.95
C THR A 411 -31.09 34.25 -33.48
N LEU A 412 -32.09 35.05 -33.09
CA LEU A 412 -32.28 35.51 -31.72
C LEU A 412 -32.59 34.40 -30.71
N VAL A 413 -33.12 33.27 -31.22
CA VAL A 413 -33.36 32.08 -30.37
C VAL A 413 -32.04 31.52 -29.82
N GLY A 414 -31.00 31.47 -30.64
CA GLY A 414 -29.66 31.07 -30.19
C GLY A 414 -29.04 32.04 -29.14
N ALA A 415 -29.33 33.32 -29.29
CA ALA A 415 -28.91 34.36 -28.31
C ALA A 415 -29.66 34.19 -26.98
N LEU A 416 -30.97 33.83 -27.01
CA LEU A 416 -31.75 33.51 -25.82
C LEU A 416 -31.20 32.30 -25.09
N ASP A 417 -30.85 31.22 -25.80
CA ASP A 417 -30.30 30.01 -25.18
C ASP A 417 -28.94 30.30 -24.51
N THR A 418 -28.10 31.11 -25.15
CA THR A 418 -26.82 31.56 -24.57
C THR A 418 -27.04 32.42 -23.32
N ALA A 419 -27.96 33.37 -23.36
CA ALA A 419 -28.30 34.22 -22.21
C ALA A 419 -28.86 33.39 -21.05
N ARG A 420 -29.74 32.43 -21.33
CA ARG A 420 -30.31 31.51 -20.35
C ARG A 420 -29.19 30.72 -19.64
N GLN A 421 -28.27 30.13 -20.39
CA GLN A 421 -27.13 29.39 -19.80
C GLN A 421 -26.31 30.25 -18.88
N LYS A 422 -25.98 31.49 -19.26
CA LYS A 422 -25.24 32.45 -18.45
C LYS A 422 -25.97 32.82 -17.15
N ILE A 423 -27.27 33.10 -17.24
CA ILE A 423 -28.13 33.46 -16.08
C ILE A 423 -28.18 32.30 -15.10
N LEU A 424 -28.48 31.08 -15.60
CA LEU A 424 -28.53 29.89 -14.75
C LEU A 424 -27.21 29.57 -14.11
N HIS A 425 -26.10 29.79 -14.81
CA HIS A 425 -24.75 29.63 -14.24
C HIS A 425 -24.50 30.63 -13.09
N GLN A 426 -24.95 31.91 -13.20
CA GLN A 426 -24.84 32.90 -12.11
C GLN A 426 -25.67 32.51 -10.88
N VAL A 427 -26.87 31.98 -11.10
CA VAL A 427 -27.73 31.47 -10.01
C VAL A 427 -27.03 30.31 -9.28
N GLU A 428 -26.44 29.36 -10.01
CA GLU A 428 -25.73 28.23 -9.41
C GLU A 428 -24.44 28.68 -8.69
N THR A 429 -23.76 29.70 -9.23
CA THR A 429 -22.60 30.31 -8.56
C THR A 429 -23.00 30.95 -7.23
N LEU A 430 -24.10 31.69 -7.20
CA LEU A 430 -24.64 32.31 -5.97
C LEU A 430 -25.09 31.24 -4.97
N ARG A 431 -25.79 30.19 -5.44
CA ARG A 431 -26.15 29.03 -4.63
C ARG A 431 -24.93 28.40 -3.95
N THR A 432 -23.86 28.19 -4.71
CA THR A 432 -22.60 27.61 -4.19
C THR A 432 -22.01 28.52 -3.10
N LYS A 433 -22.01 29.83 -3.30
CA LYS A 433 -21.53 30.80 -2.28
C LYS A 433 -22.41 30.77 -1.03
N PHE A 434 -23.73 30.73 -1.19
CA PHE A 434 -24.68 30.64 -0.07
C PHE A 434 -24.47 29.36 0.75
N VAL A 435 -24.42 28.19 0.07
CA VAL A 435 -24.17 26.88 0.69
C VAL A 435 -22.85 26.87 1.47
N ASN A 436 -21.79 27.44 0.89
CA ASN A 436 -20.51 27.51 1.57
C ASN A 436 -20.53 28.47 2.79
N ALA A 437 -21.28 29.55 2.70
CA ALA A 437 -21.43 30.49 3.82
C ALA A 437 -22.23 29.87 4.97
N GLU A 438 -23.36 29.22 4.66
CA GLU A 438 -24.21 28.54 5.65
C GLU A 438 -23.48 27.39 6.33
N ALA A 439 -22.76 26.59 5.55
CA ALA A 439 -21.94 25.48 6.10
C ALA A 439 -20.87 26.00 7.08
N ARG A 440 -20.17 27.09 6.74
CA ARG A 440 -19.15 27.68 7.63
C ARG A 440 -19.72 28.17 8.97
N ARG A 441 -21.00 28.53 9.04
CA ARG A 441 -21.69 28.91 10.27
C ARG A 441 -22.03 27.70 11.14
N ASN A 442 -22.00 26.50 10.58
CA ASN A 442 -22.33 25.25 11.30
C ASN A 442 -21.04 24.48 11.63
N GLU A 443 -20.38 24.83 12.73
CA GLU A 443 -19.15 24.17 13.20
C GLU A 443 -19.31 22.65 13.38
N THR A 444 -20.50 22.18 13.74
CA THR A 444 -20.79 20.75 13.88
C THR A 444 -20.76 20.05 12.52
N LEU A 445 -21.30 20.69 11.48
CA LEU A 445 -21.22 20.15 10.11
C LEU A 445 -19.77 20.07 9.64
N GLU A 446 -19.00 21.14 9.79
CA GLU A 446 -17.59 21.17 9.36
C GLU A 446 -16.77 20.08 10.06
N ARG A 447 -16.95 19.89 11.39
CA ARG A 447 -16.30 18.80 12.13
C ARG A 447 -16.70 17.42 11.60
N HIS A 448 -17.97 17.20 11.26
CA HIS A 448 -18.40 15.92 10.67
C HIS A 448 -17.79 15.70 9.29
N LEU A 449 -17.69 16.74 8.45
CA LEU A 449 -17.04 16.65 7.13
C LEU A 449 -15.53 16.36 7.26
N ASP A 450 -14.87 16.97 8.25
CA ASP A 450 -13.46 16.68 8.56
C ASP A 450 -13.30 15.24 9.06
N THR A 451 -14.16 14.78 9.93
CA THR A 451 -14.17 13.40 10.40
C THR A 451 -14.32 12.41 9.23
N ILE A 452 -15.29 12.64 8.34
CA ILE A 452 -15.52 11.80 7.16
C ILE A 452 -14.28 11.83 6.25
N GLY A 453 -13.80 13.03 5.89
CA GLY A 453 -12.68 13.19 4.96
C GLY A 453 -11.39 12.59 5.47
N ASN A 454 -11.00 12.92 6.71
CA ASN A 454 -9.76 12.44 7.32
C ASN A 454 -9.79 10.93 7.62
N SER A 455 -10.98 10.38 7.93
CA SER A 455 -11.11 8.95 8.18
C SER A 455 -11.12 8.12 6.90
N LEU A 456 -11.79 8.56 5.84
CA LEU A 456 -12.03 7.74 4.65
C LEU A 456 -11.06 8.03 3.49
N PHE A 457 -10.64 9.30 3.34
CA PHE A 457 -9.80 9.74 2.23
C PHE A 457 -8.76 10.80 2.67
N PRO A 458 -7.94 10.46 3.69
CA PRO A 458 -6.94 11.38 4.22
C PRO A 458 -5.95 11.81 3.14
N GLU A 459 -5.62 13.09 3.08
CA GLU A 459 -4.71 13.68 2.06
C GLU A 459 -5.09 13.34 0.59
N LYS A 460 -6.36 13.08 0.33
CA LYS A 460 -6.86 12.63 -0.98
C LYS A 460 -6.23 11.31 -1.44
N LYS A 461 -5.93 10.43 -0.48
CA LYS A 461 -5.42 9.07 -0.70
C LYS A 461 -6.33 8.07 0.00
N LEU A 462 -6.31 6.81 -0.44
CA LEU A 462 -7.02 5.73 0.27
C LEU A 462 -6.54 5.65 1.71
N GLN A 463 -7.45 5.42 2.65
CA GLN A 463 -7.19 5.32 4.09
C GLN A 463 -5.97 4.44 4.41
N GLU A 464 -5.90 3.25 3.81
CA GLU A 464 -4.84 2.28 4.00
C GLU A 464 -3.44 2.77 3.60
N ARG A 465 -3.37 3.82 2.76
CA ARG A 465 -2.10 4.39 2.29
C ARG A 465 -1.56 5.49 3.18
N VAL A 466 -2.34 5.94 4.14
CA VAL A 466 -1.99 7.05 5.04
C VAL A 466 -2.04 6.62 6.49
N LEU A 467 -3.17 6.08 6.96
CA LEU A 467 -3.38 5.82 8.37
C LEU A 467 -2.57 4.62 8.86
N ASN A 468 -2.00 4.80 10.05
CA ASN A 468 -1.33 3.76 10.82
C ASN A 468 -2.35 2.92 11.61
N ILE A 469 -2.03 1.64 11.82
CA ILE A 469 -2.89 0.69 12.53
C ILE A 469 -3.16 1.09 13.99
N THR A 470 -2.28 1.83 14.63
CA THR A 470 -2.44 2.28 16.02
C THR A 470 -3.71 3.09 16.24
N SER A 471 -4.17 3.82 15.21
CA SER A 471 -5.46 4.56 15.25
C SER A 471 -6.65 3.65 15.50
N PHE A 472 -6.59 2.40 15.05
CA PHE A 472 -7.65 1.39 15.23
C PHE A 472 -7.39 0.55 16.48
N LEU A 473 -6.14 0.17 16.73
CA LEU A 473 -5.80 -0.65 17.90
C LEU A 473 -6.18 0.03 19.23
N VAL A 474 -5.97 1.35 19.33
CA VAL A 474 -6.33 2.07 20.54
C VAL A 474 -7.85 2.08 20.78
N ARG A 475 -8.68 1.94 19.73
CA ARG A 475 -10.15 1.95 19.83
C ARG A 475 -10.76 0.56 20.01
N TYR A 476 -10.10 -0.46 19.46
CA TYR A 476 -10.69 -1.81 19.31
C TYR A 476 -9.82 -2.93 19.88
N GLY A 477 -8.64 -2.62 20.44
CA GLY A 477 -7.69 -3.59 20.98
C GLY A 477 -6.96 -4.41 19.91
N LEU A 478 -6.05 -5.29 20.32
CA LEU A 478 -5.32 -6.16 19.41
C LEU A 478 -6.24 -7.21 18.75
N ALA A 479 -7.36 -7.57 19.40
CA ALA A 479 -8.38 -8.46 18.83
C ALA A 479 -9.04 -7.91 17.55
N PHE A 480 -8.82 -6.64 17.22
CA PHE A 480 -9.25 -6.03 15.97
C PHE A 480 -8.67 -6.73 14.73
N LEU A 481 -7.38 -7.09 14.77
CA LEU A 481 -6.72 -7.68 13.59
C LEU A 481 -7.27 -9.05 13.19
N PRO A 482 -7.44 -10.03 14.08
CA PRO A 482 -8.10 -11.29 13.73
C PRO A 482 -9.50 -11.08 13.15
N ARG A 483 -10.32 -10.19 13.72
CA ARG A 483 -11.66 -9.87 13.20
C ARG A 483 -11.59 -9.26 11.80
N LEU A 484 -10.66 -8.33 11.58
CA LEU A 484 -10.46 -7.74 10.25
C LEU A 484 -10.03 -8.81 9.25
N GLU A 485 -9.11 -9.70 9.61
CA GLU A 485 -8.67 -10.80 8.76
C GLU A 485 -9.84 -11.72 8.37
N GLU A 486 -10.71 -12.08 9.30
CA GLU A 486 -11.89 -12.92 9.05
C GLU A 486 -12.85 -12.28 8.05
N THR A 487 -13.09 -10.97 8.19
CA THR A 487 -14.06 -10.22 7.37
C THR A 487 -13.57 -10.03 5.92
N LEU A 488 -12.26 -9.91 5.72
CA LEU A 488 -11.68 -9.61 4.41
C LEU A 488 -11.75 -10.81 3.45
N SER A 489 -12.24 -10.58 2.23
CA SER A 489 -12.26 -11.59 1.17
C SER A 489 -10.96 -11.57 0.35
N LEU A 490 -10.38 -12.75 0.10
CA LEU A 490 -9.25 -12.92 -0.81
C LEU A 490 -9.70 -12.90 -2.28
N ASP A 491 -10.94 -13.29 -2.56
CA ASP A 491 -11.48 -13.41 -3.91
C ASP A 491 -11.94 -12.07 -4.49
N SER A 492 -12.15 -11.07 -3.63
CA SER A 492 -12.56 -9.73 -4.07
C SER A 492 -11.39 -8.97 -4.69
N ARG A 493 -11.53 -8.64 -5.97
CA ARG A 493 -10.59 -7.75 -6.70
C ARG A 493 -10.87 -6.28 -6.45
N ALA A 494 -12.07 -5.95 -5.96
CA ALA A 494 -12.48 -4.59 -5.66
C ALA A 494 -11.92 -4.12 -4.31
N HIS A 495 -11.85 -2.80 -4.15
CA HIS A 495 -11.61 -2.20 -2.85
C HIS A 495 -12.77 -2.53 -1.91
N GLN A 496 -12.48 -3.10 -0.75
CA GLN A 496 -13.47 -3.52 0.23
C GLN A 496 -13.75 -2.39 1.22
N VAL A 497 -15.00 -2.26 1.65
CA VAL A 497 -15.38 -1.37 2.77
C VAL A 497 -15.91 -2.26 3.88
N VAL A 498 -15.25 -2.21 5.04
CA VAL A 498 -15.58 -3.06 6.19
C VAL A 498 -16.08 -2.17 7.33
N GLU A 499 -17.34 -2.37 7.71
CA GLU A 499 -17.91 -1.78 8.94
C GLU A 499 -17.49 -2.60 10.16
N ILE A 500 -17.11 -1.92 11.24
CA ILE A 500 -16.62 -2.53 12.49
C ILE A 500 -17.50 -2.16 13.69
#